data_803b992eb206b9b7a7ece48e63ff0bbf
#
_entry.id   803b992eb206b9b7a7ece48e63ff0bbf
#
_cell.length_a   1.000
_cell.length_b   1.000
_cell.length_c   1.000
_cell.angle_alpha   90.00
_cell.angle_beta   90.00
_cell.angle_gamma   90.00
#
_symmetry.space_group_name_H-M   'P 1'
#
loop_
_entity.id
_entity.type
_entity.pdbx_description
1 polymer ?
#
loop_
_entity_poly.entity_id
_entity_poly.type
_entity_poly.pdbx_seq_one_letter_code
_entity_poly.pdbx_strand_id
1 'polypeptide(L)'
;MLSGCGLFGGNSYRFRMTVEVETPQGVKTGSSVYSVLGFTTSELITGGTSSDTEFKGEAAMVDLGGGRVLFALLRMANGTSADDNLAIMSMKAMDPDYDYNKKDSAQRIAAGRGIVSPAEVAPKDYPLLVTVGDMQDPTSVTRVDPANLAASFGPGVRLRRIVVEVTDDEVTTGIEERLGWLFNPNRKRISPDKKPEGIPLGNFDGLFSTRR
;
A
#
# COMPACT_ATOMS: atom_id res chain seq x y z
N MET A 1 -29.03 -15.05 -2.80
CA MET A 1 -28.82 -13.86 -3.62
C MET A 1 -29.35 -12.67 -2.83
N LEU A 2 -28.49 -11.93 -2.17
CA LEU A 2 -28.79 -10.63 -1.58
C LEU A 2 -27.69 -9.72 -2.09
N SER A 3 -28.05 -8.93 -3.11
CA SER A 3 -27.22 -7.84 -3.60
C SER A 3 -27.07 -6.81 -2.49
N GLY A 4 -25.91 -6.75 -1.86
CA GLY A 4 -25.54 -5.67 -0.98
C GLY A 4 -25.41 -4.39 -1.79
N CYS A 5 -26.43 -3.54 -1.78
CA CYS A 5 -26.34 -2.17 -2.26
C CYS A 5 -25.26 -1.46 -1.43
N GLY A 6 -24.12 -1.15 -2.06
CA GLY A 6 -23.05 -0.40 -1.45
C GLY A 6 -23.54 0.95 -0.94
N LEU A 7 -23.39 1.17 0.35
CA LEU A 7 -23.67 2.43 1.06
C LEU A 7 -22.65 3.54 0.75
N PHE A 8 -21.81 3.36 -0.27
CA PHE A 8 -20.80 4.34 -0.66
C PHE A 8 -21.22 4.98 -1.98
N GLY A 9 -21.23 6.32 -2.04
CA GLY A 9 -21.49 7.06 -3.26
C GLY A 9 -20.56 6.57 -4.38
N GLY A 10 -21.02 6.55 -5.63
CA GLY A 10 -20.53 5.83 -6.80
C GLY A 10 -19.05 5.97 -7.22
N ASN A 11 -18.16 6.48 -6.37
CA ASN A 11 -16.74 6.72 -6.65
C ASN A 11 -15.80 6.09 -5.60
N SER A 12 -16.30 5.26 -4.70
CA SER A 12 -15.49 4.64 -3.65
C SER A 12 -15.45 3.12 -3.79
N TYR A 13 -14.30 2.54 -3.50
CA TYR A 13 -14.13 1.10 -3.42
C TYR A 13 -13.14 0.74 -2.31
N ARG A 14 -13.20 -0.51 -1.88
CA ARG A 14 -12.16 -1.10 -1.02
C ARG A 14 -11.46 -2.21 -1.77
N PHE A 15 -10.17 -2.34 -1.51
CA PHE A 15 -9.40 -3.45 -2.04
C PHE A 15 -8.51 -4.05 -0.97
N ARG A 16 -8.32 -5.37 -1.06
CA ARG A 16 -7.30 -6.09 -0.30
C ARG A 16 -6.05 -6.21 -1.15
N MET A 17 -4.90 -5.88 -0.58
CA MET A 17 -3.60 -6.24 -1.14
C MET A 17 -3.04 -7.40 -0.34
N THR A 18 -2.66 -8.47 -1.02
CA THR A 18 -2.00 -9.65 -0.45
C THR A 18 -0.59 -9.76 -1.00
N VAL A 19 0.39 -9.84 -0.10
CA VAL A 19 1.80 -10.07 -0.41
C VAL A 19 2.11 -11.53 -0.14
N GLU A 20 2.58 -12.27 -1.14
CA GLU A 20 2.95 -13.68 -1.03
C GLU A 20 4.49 -13.81 -1.11
N VAL A 21 5.07 -14.44 -0.10
CA VAL A 21 6.52 -14.68 0.00
C VAL A 21 6.77 -16.16 0.11
N GLU A 22 7.60 -16.71 -0.78
CA GLU A 22 8.09 -18.06 -0.65
C GLU A 22 9.24 -18.12 0.36
N THR A 23 9.20 -19.13 1.21
CA THR A 23 10.25 -19.42 2.19
C THR A 23 10.58 -20.90 2.17
N PRO A 24 11.71 -21.34 2.72
CA PRO A 24 12.01 -22.77 2.88
C PRO A 24 10.95 -23.57 3.66
N GLN A 25 10.11 -22.88 4.45
CA GLN A 25 9.02 -23.46 5.24
C GLN A 25 7.65 -23.38 4.55
N GLY A 26 7.61 -22.96 3.29
CA GLY A 26 6.39 -22.78 2.51
C GLY A 26 6.06 -21.29 2.25
N VAL A 27 4.91 -21.06 1.65
CA VAL A 27 4.45 -19.71 1.34
C VAL A 27 3.94 -19.03 2.60
N LYS A 28 4.41 -17.81 2.84
CA LYS A 28 3.91 -16.89 3.86
C LYS A 28 3.15 -15.76 3.18
N THR A 29 2.05 -15.33 3.79
CA THR A 29 1.21 -14.26 3.26
C THR A 29 0.94 -13.21 4.31
N GLY A 30 0.76 -11.98 3.87
CA GLY A 30 0.25 -10.90 4.69
C GLY A 30 -0.63 -10.00 3.84
N SER A 31 -1.68 -9.47 4.42
CA SER A 31 -2.63 -8.64 3.69
C SER A 31 -3.07 -7.43 4.50
N SER A 32 -3.52 -6.41 3.77
CA SER A 32 -4.18 -5.24 4.34
C SER A 32 -5.31 -4.79 3.42
N VAL A 33 -6.37 -4.25 3.99
CA VAL A 33 -7.53 -3.70 3.28
C VAL A 33 -7.45 -2.19 3.31
N TYR A 34 -7.69 -1.60 2.16
CA TYR A 34 -7.62 -0.16 1.92
C TYR A 34 -8.94 0.38 1.40
N SER A 35 -9.24 1.65 1.68
CA SER A 35 -10.33 2.36 1.00
C SER A 35 -9.80 3.45 0.10
N VAL A 36 -10.45 3.59 -1.05
CA VAL A 36 -10.21 4.64 -2.03
C VAL A 36 -11.52 5.37 -2.28
N LEU A 37 -11.52 6.68 -2.12
CA LEU A 37 -12.61 7.55 -2.47
C LEU A 37 -12.13 8.50 -3.56
N GLY A 38 -12.65 8.34 -4.77
CA GLY A 38 -12.44 9.29 -5.86
C GLY A 38 -13.47 10.41 -5.77
N PHE A 39 -13.03 11.64 -5.90
CA PHE A 39 -13.93 12.80 -5.98
C PHE A 39 -13.48 13.77 -7.06
N THR A 40 -14.47 14.45 -7.61
CA THR A 40 -14.26 15.47 -8.63
C THR A 40 -14.68 16.81 -8.06
N THR A 41 -13.78 17.77 -8.04
CA THR A 41 -14.06 19.14 -7.60
C THR A 41 -14.16 20.03 -8.84
N SER A 42 -15.29 20.70 -9.00
CA SER A 42 -15.44 21.77 -10.02
C SER A 42 -14.88 23.06 -9.45
N GLU A 43 -13.84 23.60 -10.06
CA GLU A 43 -13.32 24.91 -9.71
C GLU A 43 -14.16 25.99 -10.40
N LEU A 44 -15.03 26.67 -9.63
CA LEU A 44 -15.91 27.72 -10.11
C LEU A 44 -15.16 28.98 -10.60
N ILE A 45 -13.90 29.15 -10.21
CA ILE A 45 -13.09 30.36 -10.50
C ILE A 45 -12.19 30.14 -11.72
N THR A 46 -11.69 28.93 -11.97
CA THR A 46 -10.75 28.65 -13.07
C THR A 46 -11.40 27.93 -14.24
N GLY A 47 -12.66 27.49 -14.11
CA GLY A 47 -13.36 26.71 -15.12
C GLY A 47 -12.80 25.30 -15.32
N GLY A 48 -11.91 24.86 -14.41
CA GLY A 48 -11.30 23.55 -14.44
C GLY A 48 -12.08 22.52 -13.63
N THR A 49 -11.82 21.25 -13.91
CA THR A 49 -12.27 20.11 -13.10
C THR A 49 -11.03 19.43 -12.54
N SER A 50 -10.92 19.41 -11.22
CA SER A 50 -9.88 18.64 -10.52
C SER A 50 -10.46 17.34 -10.00
N SER A 51 -9.77 16.23 -10.24
CA SER A 51 -10.11 14.94 -9.63
C SER A 51 -9.00 14.53 -8.67
N ASP A 52 -9.39 14.12 -7.48
CA ASP A 52 -8.47 13.72 -6.43
C ASP A 52 -8.94 12.40 -5.80
N THR A 53 -8.07 11.75 -5.03
CA THR A 53 -8.36 10.49 -4.35
C THR A 53 -7.98 10.58 -2.89
N GLU A 54 -8.94 10.32 -2.01
CA GLU A 54 -8.64 10.03 -0.61
C GLU A 54 -8.33 8.55 -0.45
N PHE A 55 -7.20 8.26 0.18
CA PHE A 55 -6.72 6.89 0.39
C PHE A 55 -6.54 6.64 1.89
N LYS A 56 -7.09 5.49 2.39
CA LYS A 56 -6.98 5.09 3.80
C LYS A 56 -6.54 3.64 3.91
N GLY A 57 -5.68 3.37 4.90
CA GLY A 57 -5.22 2.03 5.26
C GLY A 57 -3.87 2.04 5.95
N GLU A 58 -3.35 0.86 6.17
CA GLU A 58 -2.09 0.60 6.84
C GLU A 58 -1.22 -0.37 6.05
N ALA A 59 0.11 -0.29 6.21
CA ALA A 59 1.06 -1.14 5.51
C ALA A 59 0.73 -2.63 5.74
N ALA A 60 0.76 -3.41 4.68
CA ALA A 60 0.62 -4.85 4.80
C ALA A 60 1.89 -5.46 5.41
N MET A 61 1.71 -6.45 6.28
CA MET A 61 2.77 -7.09 7.05
C MET A 61 2.79 -8.59 6.79
N VAL A 62 3.94 -9.13 6.39
CA VAL A 62 4.18 -10.58 6.26
C VAL A 62 5.12 -11.04 7.36
N ASP A 63 4.64 -11.89 8.26
CA ASP A 63 5.48 -12.54 9.27
C ASP A 63 6.19 -13.75 8.63
N LEU A 64 7.50 -13.64 8.49
CA LEU A 64 8.36 -14.68 7.91
C LEU A 64 8.87 -15.68 8.95
N GLY A 65 8.51 -15.48 10.22
CA GLY A 65 8.97 -16.27 11.35
C GLY A 65 10.33 -15.84 11.88
N GLY A 66 10.60 -16.24 13.14
CA GLY A 66 11.86 -15.89 13.82
C GLY A 66 12.06 -14.37 14.05
N GLY A 67 10.99 -13.62 14.19
CA GLY A 67 11.03 -12.17 14.39
C GLY A 67 11.30 -11.37 13.10
N ARG A 68 11.36 -12.02 11.94
CA ARG A 68 11.59 -11.38 10.64
C ARG A 68 10.26 -10.97 10.01
N VAL A 69 10.11 -9.71 9.68
CA VAL A 69 8.87 -9.16 9.13
C VAL A 69 9.15 -8.33 7.89
N LEU A 70 8.37 -8.56 6.84
CA LEU A 70 8.35 -7.74 5.65
C LEU A 70 7.13 -6.83 5.70
N PHE A 71 7.33 -5.53 5.49
CA PHE A 71 6.26 -4.55 5.33
C PHE A 71 6.20 -4.07 3.88
N ALA A 72 4.99 -3.98 3.34
CA ALA A 72 4.70 -3.29 2.09
C ALA A 72 4.05 -1.95 2.44
N LEU A 73 4.81 -0.87 2.24
CA LEU A 73 4.44 0.50 2.64
C LEU A 73 3.36 1.09 1.74
N LEU A 74 2.75 2.20 2.16
CA LEU A 74 1.64 2.88 1.48
C LEU A 74 2.05 3.68 0.23
N ARG A 75 3.27 3.48 -0.26
CA ARG A 75 3.85 4.17 -1.41
C ARG A 75 4.47 3.18 -2.38
N MET A 76 4.39 3.44 -3.69
CA MET A 76 5.11 2.67 -4.70
C MET A 76 6.63 2.91 -4.59
N ALA A 77 7.41 1.85 -4.87
CA ALA A 77 8.89 1.89 -4.74
C ALA A 77 9.56 2.89 -5.70
N ASN A 78 8.96 3.09 -6.88
CA ASN A 78 9.41 4.03 -7.92
C ASN A 78 8.69 5.38 -7.86
N GLY A 79 7.86 5.61 -6.84
CA GLY A 79 7.06 6.82 -6.70
C GLY A 79 7.94 8.06 -6.52
N THR A 80 7.66 9.10 -7.28
CA THR A 80 8.36 10.40 -7.22
C THR A 80 7.55 11.48 -6.55
N SER A 81 6.23 11.29 -6.42
CA SER A 81 5.29 12.22 -5.83
C SER A 81 4.50 11.60 -4.67
N ALA A 82 3.74 12.42 -3.94
CA ALA A 82 2.83 11.95 -2.90
C ALA A 82 1.64 11.16 -3.48
N ASP A 83 1.34 11.38 -4.77
CA ASP A 83 0.25 10.69 -5.47
C ASP A 83 0.61 9.26 -5.89
N ASP A 84 1.90 8.90 -5.85
CA ASP A 84 2.38 7.53 -6.15
C ASP A 84 2.09 6.57 -4.97
N ASN A 85 0.84 6.52 -4.55
CA ASN A 85 0.35 5.68 -3.46
C ASN A 85 -0.31 4.39 -3.96
N LEU A 86 -0.77 3.56 -3.02
CA LEU A 86 -1.37 2.27 -3.35
C LEU A 86 -2.75 2.38 -4.02
N ALA A 87 -3.44 3.55 -3.97
CA ALA A 87 -4.66 3.75 -4.76
C ALA A 87 -4.34 3.70 -6.26
N ILE A 88 -3.31 4.45 -6.68
CA ILE A 88 -2.84 4.44 -8.08
C ILE A 88 -2.34 3.04 -8.48
N MET A 89 -1.59 2.37 -7.61
CA MET A 89 -1.14 0.99 -7.84
C MET A 89 -2.33 0.05 -8.09
N SER A 90 -3.36 0.13 -7.24
CA SER A 90 -4.55 -0.73 -7.39
C SER A 90 -5.32 -0.44 -8.67
N MET A 91 -5.45 0.83 -9.06
CA MET A 91 -6.07 1.22 -10.33
C MET A 91 -5.31 0.67 -11.52
N LYS A 92 -3.98 0.82 -11.54
CA LYS A 92 -3.13 0.29 -12.62
C LYS A 92 -3.22 -1.24 -12.74
N ALA A 93 -3.37 -1.94 -11.62
CA ALA A 93 -3.47 -3.39 -11.64
C ALA A 93 -4.85 -3.89 -12.07
N MET A 94 -5.93 -3.27 -11.55
CA MET A 94 -7.29 -3.77 -11.74
C MET A 94 -7.99 -3.19 -12.96
N ASP A 95 -7.56 -2.04 -13.49
CA ASP A 95 -8.18 -1.37 -14.61
C ASP A 95 -7.29 -1.46 -15.85
N PRO A 96 -7.60 -2.36 -16.82
CA PRO A 96 -6.83 -2.50 -18.06
C PRO A 96 -6.77 -1.22 -18.90
N ASP A 97 -7.78 -0.35 -18.77
CA ASP A 97 -7.89 0.92 -19.48
C ASP A 97 -7.40 2.12 -18.64
N TYR A 98 -6.62 1.84 -17.57
CA TYR A 98 -6.09 2.88 -16.71
C TYR A 98 -5.35 3.96 -17.51
N ASP A 99 -5.84 5.19 -17.38
CA ASP A 99 -5.22 6.39 -17.94
C ASP A 99 -5.22 7.50 -16.88
N TYR A 100 -4.03 7.93 -16.48
CA TYR A 100 -3.86 8.97 -15.48
C TYR A 100 -4.62 10.27 -15.83
N ASN A 101 -4.76 10.59 -17.13
CA ASN A 101 -5.42 11.82 -17.58
C ASN A 101 -6.95 11.73 -17.54
N LYS A 102 -7.52 10.52 -17.67
CA LYS A 102 -8.98 10.33 -17.65
C LYS A 102 -9.57 10.41 -16.25
N LYS A 103 -8.79 9.99 -15.24
CA LYS A 103 -9.16 10.02 -13.81
C LYS A 103 -10.51 9.35 -13.46
N ASP A 104 -10.94 8.37 -14.25
CA ASP A 104 -12.21 7.67 -14.11
C ASP A 104 -12.08 6.23 -13.56
N SER A 105 -10.85 5.74 -13.36
CA SER A 105 -10.59 4.37 -12.93
C SER A 105 -11.22 4.03 -11.60
N ALA A 106 -11.21 4.96 -10.62
CA ALA A 106 -11.87 4.74 -9.33
C ALA A 106 -13.38 4.48 -9.49
N GLN A 107 -14.05 5.22 -10.38
CA GLN A 107 -15.47 5.03 -10.69
C GLN A 107 -15.74 3.68 -11.37
N ARG A 108 -14.87 3.30 -12.31
CA ARG A 108 -15.01 2.00 -13.01
C ARG A 108 -14.82 0.85 -12.04
N ILE A 109 -13.83 0.92 -11.17
CA ILE A 109 -13.59 -0.10 -10.14
C ILE A 109 -14.78 -0.17 -9.17
N ALA A 110 -15.24 0.97 -8.66
CA ALA A 110 -16.39 1.04 -7.77
C ALA A 110 -17.68 0.46 -8.40
N ALA A 111 -17.83 0.64 -9.71
CA ALA A 111 -18.97 0.12 -10.46
C ALA A 111 -18.78 -1.33 -10.96
N GLY A 112 -17.61 -1.94 -10.77
CA GLY A 112 -17.27 -3.28 -11.27
C GLY A 112 -17.24 -3.36 -12.81
N ARG A 113 -16.94 -2.24 -13.50
CA ARG A 113 -17.04 -2.17 -14.95
C ARG A 113 -15.69 -2.33 -15.63
N GLY A 114 -15.54 -3.39 -16.44
CA GLY A 114 -14.36 -3.63 -17.26
C GLY A 114 -13.08 -3.85 -16.49
N ILE A 115 -13.17 -4.25 -15.22
CA ILE A 115 -12.03 -4.44 -14.32
C ILE A 115 -11.64 -5.92 -14.22
N VAL A 116 -10.40 -6.15 -13.79
CA VAL A 116 -9.87 -7.46 -13.39
C VAL A 116 -9.71 -7.50 -11.88
N SER A 117 -10.39 -8.44 -11.22
CA SER A 117 -10.26 -8.63 -9.77
C SER A 117 -10.50 -10.12 -9.45
N PRO A 118 -9.55 -10.84 -8.83
CA PRO A 118 -8.22 -10.38 -8.41
C PRO A 118 -7.27 -10.08 -9.58
N ALA A 119 -6.33 -9.15 -9.36
CA ALA A 119 -5.30 -8.77 -10.32
C ALA A 119 -3.90 -8.82 -9.69
N GLU A 120 -2.90 -9.28 -10.44
CA GLU A 120 -1.51 -9.25 -10.01
C GLU A 120 -0.90 -7.88 -10.29
N VAL A 121 -0.19 -7.32 -9.30
CA VAL A 121 0.52 -6.05 -9.43
C VAL A 121 1.78 -6.28 -10.26
N ALA A 122 2.02 -5.44 -11.27
CA ALA A 122 3.25 -5.51 -12.05
C ALA A 122 4.48 -5.14 -11.20
N PRO A 123 5.64 -5.82 -11.38
CA PRO A 123 6.83 -5.54 -10.56
C PRO A 123 7.28 -4.08 -10.54
N LYS A 124 7.09 -3.36 -11.63
CA LYS A 124 7.39 -1.91 -11.73
C LYS A 124 6.53 -1.03 -10.83
N ASP A 125 5.35 -1.51 -10.44
CA ASP A 125 4.38 -0.79 -9.63
C ASP A 125 4.32 -1.33 -8.18
N TYR A 126 5.25 -2.21 -7.77
CA TYR A 126 5.29 -2.74 -6.42
C TYR A 126 5.42 -1.64 -5.37
N PRO A 127 4.79 -1.82 -4.19
CA PRO A 127 5.00 -0.95 -3.05
C PRO A 127 6.45 -0.96 -2.59
N LEU A 128 6.87 0.10 -1.91
CA LEU A 128 8.16 0.13 -1.23
C LEU A 128 8.16 -0.92 -0.12
N LEU A 129 9.07 -1.89 -0.24
CA LEU A 129 9.24 -2.96 0.72
C LEU A 129 10.32 -2.61 1.74
N VAL A 130 10.04 -2.86 3.02
CA VAL A 130 11.00 -2.66 4.11
C VAL A 130 10.94 -3.81 5.11
N THR A 131 12.02 -3.97 5.87
CA THR A 131 12.04 -4.74 7.11
C THR A 131 12.39 -3.84 8.29
N VAL A 132 12.02 -4.26 9.49
CA VAL A 132 12.28 -3.55 10.74
C VAL A 132 13.06 -4.50 11.64
N GLY A 133 14.28 -4.14 11.99
CA GLY A 133 15.17 -4.98 12.81
C GLY A 133 14.75 -5.03 14.29
N ASP A 134 14.27 -3.88 14.79
CA ASP A 134 13.68 -3.75 16.13
C ASP A 134 12.35 -3.01 16.03
N MET A 135 11.26 -3.69 16.35
CA MET A 135 9.90 -3.14 16.28
C MET A 135 9.67 -1.94 17.21
N GLN A 136 10.59 -1.66 18.12
CA GLN A 136 10.54 -0.50 19.00
C GLN A 136 11.46 0.64 18.53
N ASP A 137 12.27 0.43 17.50
CA ASP A 137 13.22 1.42 16.99
C ASP A 137 13.02 1.75 15.51
N PRO A 138 12.44 2.91 15.15
CA PRO A 138 12.22 3.33 13.78
C PRO A 138 13.53 3.47 12.98
N THR A 139 14.67 3.63 13.67
CA THR A 139 15.99 3.75 12.99
C THR A 139 16.49 2.41 12.44
N SER A 140 15.84 1.30 12.81
CA SER A 140 16.14 -0.06 12.34
C SER A 140 15.42 -0.43 11.03
N VAL A 141 14.61 0.48 10.46
CA VAL A 141 13.94 0.27 9.19
C VAL A 141 14.97 0.22 8.05
N THR A 142 14.92 -0.84 7.25
CA THR A 142 15.80 -1.05 6.10
C THR A 142 14.98 -1.36 4.86
N ARG A 143 15.38 -0.83 3.71
CA ARG A 143 14.76 -1.15 2.41
C ARG A 143 15.05 -2.59 2.03
N VAL A 144 14.04 -3.26 1.46
CA VAL A 144 14.14 -4.61 0.90
C VAL A 144 14.00 -4.52 -0.61
N ASP A 145 14.91 -5.16 -1.33
CA ASP A 145 14.83 -5.30 -2.78
C ASP A 145 13.81 -6.41 -3.13
N PRO A 146 12.70 -6.09 -3.83
CA PRO A 146 11.71 -7.08 -4.24
C PRO A 146 12.28 -8.18 -5.16
N ALA A 147 13.36 -7.90 -5.89
CA ALA A 147 14.03 -8.88 -6.73
C ALA A 147 14.99 -9.79 -5.94
N ASN A 148 15.36 -9.43 -4.71
CA ASN A 148 16.33 -10.17 -3.90
C ASN A 148 16.01 -10.15 -2.40
N LEU A 149 14.86 -10.73 -2.01
CA LEU A 149 14.50 -10.86 -0.60
C LEU A 149 15.52 -11.71 0.18
N ALA A 150 16.22 -12.62 -0.47
CA ALA A 150 17.23 -13.46 0.16
C ALA A 150 18.36 -12.64 0.81
N ALA A 151 18.70 -11.48 0.28
CA ALA A 151 19.69 -10.58 0.87
C ALA A 151 19.28 -10.10 2.28
N SER A 152 17.97 -9.89 2.52
CA SER A 152 17.46 -9.41 3.80
C SER A 152 17.01 -10.54 4.74
N PHE A 153 16.54 -11.65 4.19
CA PHE A 153 15.84 -12.68 4.98
C PHE A 153 16.50 -14.06 4.92
N GLY A 154 17.58 -14.22 4.14
CA GLY A 154 18.31 -15.47 4.00
C GLY A 154 17.89 -16.31 2.79
N PRO A 155 18.67 -17.38 2.51
CA PRO A 155 18.50 -18.19 1.31
C PRO A 155 17.11 -18.82 1.23
N GLY A 156 16.58 -18.92 0.00
CA GLY A 156 15.28 -19.51 -0.28
C GLY A 156 14.07 -18.59 0.00
N VAL A 157 14.29 -17.34 0.45
CA VAL A 157 13.23 -16.35 0.60
C VAL A 157 13.14 -15.50 -0.65
N ARG A 158 11.96 -15.47 -1.28
CA ARG A 158 11.70 -14.65 -2.47
C ARG A 158 10.26 -14.11 -2.49
N LEU A 159 10.07 -12.94 -3.05
CA LEU A 159 8.73 -12.43 -3.34
C LEU A 159 8.11 -13.30 -4.43
N ARG A 160 6.95 -13.87 -4.16
CA ARG A 160 6.22 -14.67 -5.14
C ARG A 160 5.39 -13.77 -6.05
N ARG A 161 4.52 -12.97 -5.46
CA ARG A 161 3.67 -11.97 -6.14
C ARG A 161 3.01 -11.05 -5.12
N ILE A 162 2.44 -9.97 -5.64
CA ILE A 162 1.50 -9.10 -4.93
C ILE A 162 0.20 -9.08 -5.72
N VAL A 163 -0.92 -9.34 -5.04
CA VAL A 163 -2.25 -9.40 -5.64
C VAL A 163 -3.15 -8.37 -4.99
N VAL A 164 -4.00 -7.74 -5.78
CA VAL A 164 -5.04 -6.84 -5.32
C VAL A 164 -6.42 -7.36 -5.76
N GLU A 165 -7.40 -7.24 -4.89
CA GLU A 165 -8.78 -7.65 -5.18
C GLU A 165 -9.78 -6.69 -4.54
N VAL A 166 -10.89 -6.43 -5.21
CA VAL A 166 -12.01 -5.68 -4.62
C VAL A 166 -12.61 -6.48 -3.48
N THR A 167 -12.91 -5.83 -2.36
CA THR A 167 -13.49 -6.47 -1.17
C THR A 167 -14.46 -5.55 -0.45
N ASP A 168 -15.40 -6.15 0.30
CA ASP A 168 -16.29 -5.45 1.21
C ASP A 168 -15.79 -5.45 2.66
N ASP A 169 -14.63 -6.03 2.93
CA ASP A 169 -14.07 -6.06 4.26
C ASP A 169 -13.72 -4.67 4.79
N GLU A 170 -13.65 -4.56 6.10
CA GLU A 170 -13.26 -3.33 6.77
C GLU A 170 -11.79 -2.98 6.53
N VAL A 171 -11.49 -1.68 6.49
CA VAL A 171 -10.12 -1.18 6.36
C VAL A 171 -9.27 -1.67 7.53
N THR A 172 -8.11 -2.24 7.23
CA THR A 172 -7.19 -2.75 8.24
C THR A 172 -6.65 -1.61 9.09
N THR A 173 -6.59 -1.86 10.40
CA THR A 173 -6.08 -0.93 11.42
C THR A 173 -5.33 -1.69 12.51
N GLY A 174 -4.50 -1.01 13.30
CA GLY A 174 -3.82 -1.59 14.47
C GLY A 174 -2.32 -1.84 14.26
N ILE A 175 -1.72 -1.32 13.19
CA ILE A 175 -0.27 -1.47 12.95
C ILE A 175 0.57 -0.85 14.09
N GLU A 176 0.05 0.16 14.79
CA GLU A 176 0.67 0.80 15.95
C GLU A 176 0.86 -0.16 17.13
N GLU A 177 0.06 -1.22 17.23
CA GLU A 177 0.24 -2.26 18.24
C GLU A 177 1.54 -3.05 18.03
N ARG A 178 1.98 -3.13 16.77
CA ARG A 178 3.24 -3.78 16.37
C ARG A 178 4.41 -2.81 16.36
N LEU A 179 4.18 -1.59 15.89
CA LEU A 179 5.18 -0.54 15.77
C LEU A 179 4.92 0.53 16.84
N GLY A 180 5.27 0.25 18.11
CA GLY A 180 4.97 1.11 19.25
C GLY A 180 5.56 2.52 19.18
N TRP A 181 6.47 2.78 18.22
CA TRP A 181 7.00 4.11 17.92
C TRP A 181 6.13 4.91 16.96
N LEU A 182 5.21 4.27 16.23
CA LEU A 182 4.37 4.93 15.26
C LEU A 182 3.50 5.97 15.97
N PHE A 183 3.48 7.21 15.45
CA PHE A 183 2.79 8.37 16.04
C PHE A 183 3.29 8.82 17.44
N ASN A 184 4.36 8.22 17.95
CA ASN A 184 4.97 8.68 19.20
C ASN A 184 5.83 9.93 18.94
N PRO A 185 5.48 11.12 19.48
CA PRO A 185 6.24 12.35 19.26
C PRO A 185 7.65 12.30 19.85
N ASN A 186 7.88 11.43 20.84
CA ASN A 186 9.16 11.26 21.53
C ASN A 186 10.00 10.11 20.95
N ARG A 187 9.58 9.49 19.83
CA ARG A 187 10.36 8.42 19.19
C ARG A 187 11.72 8.90 18.72
N LYS A 188 12.65 7.99 18.61
CA LYS A 188 13.91 8.24 17.91
C LYS A 188 13.63 8.72 16.49
N ARG A 189 14.38 9.70 16.02
CA ARG A 189 14.31 10.19 14.66
C ARG A 189 15.42 9.56 13.83
N ILE A 190 15.08 9.17 12.61
CA ILE A 190 16.08 8.74 11.64
C ILE A 190 16.89 9.96 11.24
N SER A 191 18.20 9.91 11.47
CA SER A 191 19.11 10.97 11.03
C SER A 191 19.24 10.98 9.50
N PRO A 192 19.28 12.15 8.84
CA PRO A 192 19.38 12.23 7.37
C PRO A 192 20.54 11.46 6.77
N ASP A 193 21.66 11.36 7.48
CA ASP A 193 22.86 10.62 7.08
C ASP A 193 22.71 9.08 7.19
N LYS A 194 21.71 8.62 7.99
CA LYS A 194 21.36 7.21 8.18
C LYS A 194 20.05 6.82 7.50
N LYS A 195 19.55 7.72 6.69
CA LYS A 195 18.31 7.50 5.94
C LYS A 195 18.47 6.31 4.98
N PRO A 196 17.59 5.28 5.07
CA PRO A 196 17.58 4.22 4.06
C PRO A 196 17.29 4.78 2.67
N GLU A 197 17.97 4.26 1.67
CA GLU A 197 17.79 4.71 0.28
C GLU A 197 16.32 4.59 -0.17
N GLY A 198 15.80 5.63 -0.80
CA GLY A 198 14.43 5.67 -1.33
C GLY A 198 13.33 5.83 -0.28
N ILE A 199 13.65 5.96 1.02
CA ILE A 199 12.64 6.20 2.08
C ILE A 199 12.55 7.71 2.34
N PRO A 200 11.41 8.38 2.06
CA PRO A 200 11.22 9.79 2.40
C PRO A 200 11.04 9.95 3.92
N LEU A 201 11.77 10.88 4.55
CA LEU A 201 11.66 11.13 5.99
C LEU A 201 10.59 12.15 6.37
N GLY A 202 10.16 13.00 5.43
CA GLY A 202 9.24 14.12 5.73
C GLY A 202 7.87 13.69 6.25
N ASN A 203 7.38 12.51 5.82
CA ASN A 203 6.14 11.91 6.31
C ASN A 203 6.37 10.42 6.57
N PHE A 204 7.33 10.12 7.45
CA PHE A 204 7.75 8.74 7.69
C PHE A 204 6.62 7.86 8.24
N ASP A 205 5.84 8.36 9.20
CA ASP A 205 4.71 7.63 9.78
C ASP A 205 3.62 7.37 8.75
N GLY A 206 3.38 8.32 7.85
CA GLY A 206 2.42 8.18 6.75
C GLY A 206 2.80 7.14 5.70
N LEU A 207 4.02 6.58 5.74
CA LEU A 207 4.39 5.42 4.93
C LEU A 207 3.79 4.12 5.49
N PHE A 208 3.51 4.07 6.78
CA PHE A 208 2.98 2.89 7.46
C PHE A 208 1.48 2.97 7.69
N SER A 209 0.93 4.15 7.94
CA SER A 209 -0.50 4.34 8.20
C SER A 209 -0.98 5.72 7.78
N THR A 210 -2.19 5.78 7.23
CA THR A 210 -2.86 7.05 6.91
C THR A 210 -3.53 7.71 8.13
N ARG A 211 -3.55 7.04 9.27
CA ARG A 211 -4.02 7.64 10.53
C ARG A 211 -3.08 8.78 10.92
N ARG A 212 -3.66 9.83 11.47
CA ARG A 212 -2.96 10.98 12.07
C ARG A 212 -3.37 11.10 13.53
#